data_7fdd1b12ded20154fef281b65ea61e58
#
_entry.id   7fdd1b12ded20154fef281b65ea61e58
#
_cell.length_a   1.000
_cell.length_b   1.000
_cell.length_c   1.000
_cell.angle_alpha   90.00
_cell.angle_beta   90.00
_cell.angle_gamma   90.00
#
_symmetry.space_group_name_H-M   'P 1'
#
loop_
_entity.id
_entity.type
_entity.pdbx_description
1 polymer ?
#
loop_
_entity_poly.entity_id
_entity_poly.type
_entity_poly.pdbx_seq_one_letter_code
_entity_poly.pdbx_strand_id
1 'polypeptide(L)'
;RVGIIGKNGSGKSTLLQLLCGTLLQTHGTVFVNGRVGALLELGSGFNPEFTGRENAILNASILGLSRLEIESALPEIIKFADIGDFIDRPVKMYSSGMFVRLAFSVIAHVNADVLIVDEALAVGDVFFNQKCMRFMEKFSEHGTIILVTHDTAAVTGFCNRAIWLDRGRLIADGDTKKVCEKYLAAIYGAKEKEDSTPSTLPLEYSRVKPVRDARQDFVNASALRNDIEVFDFYSESSGFGDGRAAILDVFLANSEGVGL
;
A
#
# COMPACT_ATOMS: atom_id res chain seq x y z
N ARG A 1 4.33 -12.62 2.19
CA ARG A 1 3.71 -11.29 2.21
C ARG A 1 2.35 -11.40 1.53
N VAL A 2 1.27 -11.10 2.27
CA VAL A 2 -0.11 -11.21 1.81
C VAL A 2 -0.74 -9.84 1.85
N GLY A 3 -1.33 -9.39 0.75
CA GLY A 3 -2.11 -8.15 0.69
C GLY A 3 -3.60 -8.44 0.86
N ILE A 4 -4.29 -7.66 1.67
CA ILE A 4 -5.76 -7.72 1.80
C ILE A 4 -6.33 -6.42 1.25
N ILE A 5 -7.12 -6.53 0.17
CA ILE A 5 -7.75 -5.40 -0.50
C ILE A 5 -9.27 -5.48 -0.42
N GLY A 6 -9.92 -4.34 -0.52
CA GLY A 6 -11.39 -4.23 -0.51
C GLY A 6 -11.84 -2.82 -0.17
N LYS A 7 -13.07 -2.47 -0.54
CA LYS A 7 -13.69 -1.17 -0.23
C LYS A 7 -13.85 -0.97 1.29
N ASN A 8 -14.12 0.26 1.72
CA ASN A 8 -14.52 0.53 3.10
C ASN A 8 -15.80 -0.26 3.43
N GLY A 9 -15.84 -0.88 4.62
CA GLY A 9 -16.95 -1.77 5.00
C GLY A 9 -16.88 -3.18 4.40
N SER A 10 -15.81 -3.56 3.68
CA SER A 10 -15.69 -4.92 3.13
C SER A 10 -15.38 -6.01 4.18
N GLY A 11 -15.10 -5.62 5.43
CA GLY A 11 -14.79 -6.57 6.52
C GLY A 11 -13.31 -6.74 6.81
N LYS A 12 -12.40 -5.95 6.22
CA LYS A 12 -10.94 -6.04 6.45
C LYS A 12 -10.60 -5.92 7.93
N SER A 13 -11.03 -4.84 8.58
CA SER A 13 -10.73 -4.60 10.01
C SER A 13 -11.32 -5.70 10.92
N THR A 14 -12.51 -6.20 10.60
CA THR A 14 -13.11 -7.32 11.33
C THR A 14 -12.27 -8.59 11.20
N LEU A 15 -11.80 -8.91 9.98
CA LEU A 15 -10.90 -10.04 9.75
C LEU A 15 -9.60 -9.87 10.56
N LEU A 16 -9.03 -8.67 10.58
CA LEU A 16 -7.81 -8.42 11.35
C LEU A 16 -8.04 -8.58 12.85
N GLN A 17 -9.13 -8.09 13.40
CA GLN A 17 -9.49 -8.28 14.79
C GLN A 17 -9.65 -9.77 15.17
N LEU A 18 -10.21 -10.58 14.26
CA LEU A 18 -10.29 -12.03 14.42
C LEU A 18 -8.89 -12.67 14.44
N LEU A 19 -8.00 -12.25 13.55
CA LEU A 19 -6.62 -12.75 13.48
C LEU A 19 -5.79 -12.35 14.72
N CYS A 20 -6.04 -11.15 15.26
CA CYS A 20 -5.40 -10.67 16.48
C CYS A 20 -6.00 -11.28 17.76
N GLY A 21 -7.13 -11.99 17.66
CA GLY A 21 -7.83 -12.53 18.84
C GLY A 21 -8.55 -11.48 19.69
N THR A 22 -8.68 -10.23 19.21
CA THR A 22 -9.43 -9.16 19.90
C THR A 22 -10.93 -9.26 19.68
N LEU A 23 -11.35 -10.00 18.65
CA LEU A 23 -12.72 -10.35 18.36
C LEU A 23 -12.87 -11.87 18.28
N LEU A 24 -13.87 -12.42 18.94
CA LEU A 24 -14.19 -13.84 18.88
C LEU A 24 -15.11 -14.12 17.69
N GLN A 25 -14.84 -15.21 16.99
CA GLN A 25 -15.70 -15.67 15.89
C GLN A 25 -17.02 -16.24 16.41
N THR A 26 -18.11 -15.96 15.71
CA THR A 26 -19.42 -16.56 16.02
C THR A 26 -19.51 -18.02 15.54
N HIS A 27 -18.92 -18.31 14.39
CA HIS A 27 -18.85 -19.63 13.78
C HIS A 27 -17.48 -19.84 13.11
N GLY A 28 -17.10 -21.10 12.92
CA GLY A 28 -15.82 -21.45 12.34
C GLY A 28 -14.67 -21.47 13.33
N THR A 29 -13.45 -21.58 12.82
CA THR A 29 -12.22 -21.61 13.62
C THR A 29 -11.19 -20.66 13.04
N VAL A 30 -10.48 -19.94 13.90
CA VAL A 30 -9.31 -19.14 13.55
C VAL A 30 -8.11 -19.78 14.25
N PHE A 31 -7.09 -20.08 13.47
CA PHE A 31 -5.85 -20.61 14.02
C PHE A 31 -4.68 -19.76 13.53
N VAL A 32 -3.92 -19.20 14.45
CA VAL A 32 -2.70 -18.45 14.18
C VAL A 32 -1.56 -19.12 14.92
N ASN A 33 -0.54 -19.52 14.20
CA ASN A 33 0.64 -20.13 14.79
C ASN A 33 1.68 -19.04 15.03
N GLY A 34 1.96 -18.76 16.31
CA GLY A 34 2.93 -17.76 16.73
C GLY A 34 2.31 -16.46 17.26
N ARG A 35 3.19 -15.50 17.52
CA ARG A 35 2.84 -14.18 18.08
C ARG A 35 2.46 -13.21 16.98
N VAL A 36 1.35 -12.51 17.14
CA VAL A 36 0.88 -11.47 16.20
C VAL A 36 1.30 -10.10 16.71
N GLY A 37 2.03 -9.37 15.88
CA GLY A 37 2.24 -7.93 16.03
C GLY A 37 1.31 -7.17 15.08
N ALA A 38 0.42 -6.33 15.60
CA ALA A 38 -0.56 -5.65 14.78
C ALA A 38 -0.43 -4.13 14.89
N LEU A 39 -0.36 -3.47 13.74
CA LEU A 39 -0.37 -2.01 13.58
C LEU A 39 -1.80 -1.48 13.32
N LEU A 40 -2.83 -2.20 13.80
CA LEU A 40 -4.24 -1.88 13.50
C LEU A 40 -4.71 -0.57 14.09
N GLU A 41 -4.17 -0.21 15.24
CA GLU A 41 -4.47 1.02 15.94
C GLU A 41 -3.14 1.53 16.51
N LEU A 42 -2.35 2.21 15.69
CA LEU A 42 -1.07 2.76 16.10
C LEU A 42 -1.21 3.54 17.40
N GLY A 43 -0.60 3.00 18.48
CA GLY A 43 -0.66 3.61 19.80
C GLY A 43 -1.95 3.38 20.57
N SER A 44 -2.85 2.48 20.15
CA SER A 44 -3.91 2.00 21.01
C SER A 44 -3.27 1.36 22.25
N GLY A 45 -3.68 1.84 23.44
CA GLY A 45 -3.03 1.48 24.69
C GLY A 45 -1.93 2.44 25.16
N PHE A 46 -1.58 3.48 24.39
CA PHE A 46 -0.72 4.54 24.92
C PHE A 46 -1.50 5.43 25.89
N ASN A 47 -0.92 5.65 27.07
CA ASN A 47 -1.45 6.61 28.01
C ASN A 47 -0.83 8.00 27.73
N PRO A 48 -1.65 9.02 27.42
CA PRO A 48 -1.17 10.36 27.10
C PRO A 48 -0.33 11.02 28.21
N GLU A 49 -0.57 10.64 29.46
CA GLU A 49 0.13 11.20 30.63
C GLU A 49 1.49 10.53 30.88
N PHE A 50 1.72 9.34 30.32
CA PHE A 50 2.97 8.63 30.45
C PHE A 50 4.00 9.13 29.45
N THR A 51 5.27 9.03 29.81
CA THR A 51 6.38 9.28 28.91
C THR A 51 6.41 8.27 27.75
N GLY A 52 7.14 8.59 26.69
CA GLY A 52 7.34 7.63 25.59
C GLY A 52 7.98 6.35 26.05
N ARG A 53 8.93 6.43 26.96
CA ARG A 53 9.59 5.25 27.56
C ARG A 53 8.61 4.37 28.32
N GLU A 54 7.78 4.94 29.18
CA GLU A 54 6.77 4.22 29.93
C GLU A 54 5.72 3.59 29.01
N ASN A 55 5.29 4.31 27.98
CA ASN A 55 4.39 3.77 26.96
C ASN A 55 5.02 2.64 26.14
N ALA A 56 6.31 2.74 25.81
CA ALA A 56 7.02 1.66 25.12
C ALA A 56 7.05 0.39 25.97
N ILE A 57 7.35 0.50 27.27
CA ILE A 57 7.36 -0.61 28.21
C ILE A 57 5.96 -1.21 28.36
N LEU A 58 4.95 -0.36 28.59
CA LEU A 58 3.56 -0.79 28.75
C LEU A 58 3.06 -1.53 27.50
N ASN A 59 3.27 -0.96 26.32
CA ASN A 59 2.79 -1.54 25.08
C ASN A 59 3.52 -2.85 24.74
N ALA A 60 4.84 -2.93 24.95
CA ALA A 60 5.60 -4.17 24.82
C ALA A 60 5.09 -5.27 25.78
N SER A 61 4.70 -4.89 27.00
CA SER A 61 4.09 -5.83 27.96
C SER A 61 2.73 -6.33 27.50
N ILE A 62 1.88 -5.44 26.94
CA ILE A 62 0.58 -5.80 26.37
C ILE A 62 0.76 -6.76 25.19
N LEU A 63 1.80 -6.57 24.39
CA LEU A 63 2.15 -7.45 23.28
C LEU A 63 2.81 -8.77 23.71
N GLY A 64 2.90 -9.00 25.03
CA GLY A 64 3.32 -10.27 25.62
C GLY A 64 4.83 -10.46 25.79
N LEU A 65 5.63 -9.37 25.76
CA LEU A 65 7.04 -9.48 26.12
C LEU A 65 7.20 -9.60 27.64
N SER A 66 8.09 -10.49 28.05
CA SER A 66 8.55 -10.58 29.42
C SER A 66 9.39 -9.35 29.80
N ARG A 67 9.55 -9.10 31.09
CA ARG A 67 10.35 -7.99 31.61
C ARG A 67 11.79 -7.99 31.06
N LEU A 68 12.42 -9.15 30.97
CA LEU A 68 13.79 -9.29 30.44
C LEU A 68 13.86 -8.98 28.96
N GLU A 69 12.86 -9.41 28.17
CA GLU A 69 12.78 -9.08 26.75
C GLU A 69 12.60 -7.57 26.56
N ILE A 70 11.77 -6.92 27.38
CA ILE A 70 11.53 -5.47 27.32
C ILE A 70 12.83 -4.71 27.66
N GLU A 71 13.50 -5.08 28.75
CA GLU A 71 14.77 -4.44 29.15
C GLU A 71 15.83 -4.55 28.06
N SER A 72 15.87 -5.67 27.35
CA SER A 72 16.78 -5.89 26.22
C SER A 72 16.37 -5.11 24.97
N ALA A 73 15.08 -5.04 24.63
CA ALA A 73 14.56 -4.41 23.43
C ALA A 73 14.47 -2.87 23.52
N LEU A 74 14.28 -2.33 24.71
CA LEU A 74 14.01 -0.91 24.94
C LEU A 74 15.07 0.04 24.33
N PRO A 75 16.38 -0.20 24.43
CA PRO A 75 17.38 0.64 23.77
C PRO A 75 17.21 0.70 22.25
N GLU A 76 16.93 -0.44 21.62
CA GLU A 76 16.74 -0.51 20.16
C GLU A 76 15.40 0.12 19.74
N ILE A 77 14.34 -0.02 20.54
CA ILE A 77 13.05 0.67 20.34
C ILE A 77 13.29 2.19 20.32
N ILE A 78 14.00 2.71 21.32
CA ILE A 78 14.28 4.16 21.43
C ILE A 78 15.10 4.64 20.25
N LYS A 79 16.15 3.90 19.89
CA LYS A 79 17.01 4.20 18.75
C LYS A 79 16.25 4.13 17.42
N PHE A 80 15.32 3.19 17.29
CA PHE A 80 14.51 3.07 16.09
C PHE A 80 13.49 4.22 15.99
N ALA A 81 12.86 4.61 17.09
CA ALA A 81 11.91 5.72 17.13
C ALA A 81 12.54 7.05 16.73
N ASP A 82 13.79 7.28 17.12
CA ASP A 82 14.59 8.46 16.75
C ASP A 82 13.84 9.78 17.03
N ILE A 83 13.32 9.92 18.26
CA ILE A 83 12.57 11.08 18.74
C ILE A 83 13.37 11.92 19.76
N GLY A 84 14.64 11.60 19.98
CA GLY A 84 15.54 12.31 20.88
C GLY A 84 15.02 12.37 22.32
N ASP A 85 15.23 13.51 22.98
CA ASP A 85 14.86 13.74 24.39
C ASP A 85 13.35 13.69 24.66
N PHE A 86 12.53 13.69 23.60
CA PHE A 86 11.08 13.55 23.77
C PHE A 86 10.68 12.19 24.34
N ILE A 87 11.56 11.17 24.26
CA ILE A 87 11.29 9.84 24.83
C ILE A 87 10.94 9.92 26.33
N ASP A 88 11.49 10.89 27.05
CA ASP A 88 11.26 11.10 28.47
C ASP A 88 10.20 12.21 28.75
N ARG A 89 9.47 12.64 27.72
CA ARG A 89 8.34 13.57 27.82
C ARG A 89 7.00 12.83 27.70
N PRO A 90 5.92 13.33 28.33
CA PRO A 90 4.58 12.77 28.16
C PRO A 90 4.15 12.73 26.69
N VAL A 91 3.51 11.62 26.29
CA VAL A 91 3.12 11.39 24.88
C VAL A 91 2.09 12.42 24.38
N LYS A 92 1.30 13.02 25.27
CA LYS A 92 0.42 14.16 24.90
C LYS A 92 1.17 15.35 24.28
N MET A 93 2.47 15.46 24.47
CA MET A 93 3.32 16.52 23.89
C MET A 93 3.89 16.12 22.51
N TYR A 94 3.62 14.91 22.03
CA TYR A 94 4.18 14.43 20.78
C TYR A 94 3.44 14.98 19.58
N SER A 95 4.17 15.21 18.50
CA SER A 95 3.55 15.35 17.18
C SER A 95 2.99 13.99 16.74
N SER A 96 2.05 13.99 15.79
CA SER A 96 1.51 12.76 15.20
C SER A 96 2.62 11.86 14.63
N GLY A 97 3.64 12.45 14.00
CA GLY A 97 4.79 11.72 13.49
C GLY A 97 5.62 11.05 14.59
N MET A 98 5.91 11.75 15.70
CA MET A 98 6.64 11.17 16.84
C MET A 98 5.85 10.02 17.49
N PHE A 99 4.54 10.18 17.60
CA PHE A 99 3.65 9.16 18.12
C PHE A 99 3.71 7.88 17.28
N VAL A 100 3.56 8.01 15.95
CA VAL A 100 3.63 6.89 15.02
C VAL A 100 5.01 6.24 15.02
N ARG A 101 6.09 7.03 15.08
CA ARG A 101 7.46 6.53 15.16
C ARG A 101 7.67 5.65 16.39
N LEU A 102 7.21 6.09 17.58
CA LEU A 102 7.33 5.30 18.79
C LEU A 102 6.48 4.03 18.73
N ALA A 103 5.21 4.15 18.32
CA ALA A 103 4.30 3.01 18.23
C ALA A 103 4.81 1.93 17.27
N PHE A 104 5.27 2.32 16.08
CA PHE A 104 5.88 1.39 15.15
C PHE A 104 7.15 0.74 15.71
N SER A 105 8.00 1.53 16.39
CA SER A 105 9.25 1.03 16.96
C SER A 105 9.03 -0.06 18.00
N VAL A 106 7.99 0.06 18.82
CA VAL A 106 7.64 -0.99 19.79
C VAL A 106 7.30 -2.27 19.05
N ILE A 107 6.39 -2.20 18.07
CA ILE A 107 5.92 -3.37 17.32
C ILE A 107 7.05 -4.02 16.51
N ALA A 108 7.95 -3.22 15.94
CA ALA A 108 9.10 -3.70 15.19
C ALA A 108 10.08 -4.53 16.07
N HIS A 109 10.08 -4.32 17.38
CA HIS A 109 10.98 -5.04 18.30
C HIS A 109 10.26 -6.09 19.16
N VAL A 110 8.98 -6.31 18.91
CA VAL A 110 8.29 -7.51 19.41
C VAL A 110 8.69 -8.67 18.50
N ASN A 111 9.17 -9.78 19.09
CA ASN A 111 9.44 -11.00 18.34
C ASN A 111 8.12 -11.60 17.85
N ALA A 112 7.56 -11.02 16.79
CA ALA A 112 6.35 -11.47 16.15
C ALA A 112 6.68 -12.51 15.07
N ASP A 113 5.77 -13.45 14.86
CA ASP A 113 5.79 -14.39 13.74
C ASP A 113 4.91 -13.89 12.59
N VAL A 114 3.88 -13.12 12.93
CA VAL A 114 2.95 -12.48 11.99
C VAL A 114 2.89 -10.99 12.28
N LEU A 115 3.19 -10.17 11.27
CA LEU A 115 3.07 -8.71 11.35
C LEU A 115 1.87 -8.25 10.51
N ILE A 116 0.91 -7.62 11.16
CA ILE A 116 -0.24 -7.03 10.48
C ILE A 116 -0.03 -5.53 10.37
N VAL A 117 -0.08 -5.04 9.14
CA VAL A 117 0.15 -3.63 8.78
C VAL A 117 -1.08 -3.10 8.10
N ASP A 118 -1.74 -2.12 8.73
CA ASP A 118 -2.85 -1.38 8.13
C ASP A 118 -2.34 -0.08 7.48
N GLU A 119 -3.16 0.57 6.67
CA GLU A 119 -2.89 1.80 5.90
C GLU A 119 -2.10 2.89 6.65
N ALA A 120 -1.98 2.77 7.97
CA ALA A 120 -1.33 3.72 8.86
C ALA A 120 0.18 3.97 8.61
N LEU A 121 0.84 3.22 7.73
CA LEU A 121 2.25 3.47 7.38
C LEU A 121 2.47 4.71 6.50
N ALA A 122 1.41 5.31 5.96
CA ALA A 122 1.51 6.56 5.20
C ALA A 122 1.74 7.80 6.11
N VAL A 123 1.85 7.61 7.43
CA VAL A 123 2.04 8.68 8.42
C VAL A 123 3.50 8.70 8.88
N GLY A 124 4.20 9.79 8.60
CA GLY A 124 5.60 9.99 8.96
C GLY A 124 6.37 10.71 7.85
N ASP A 125 7.64 10.98 8.09
CA ASP A 125 8.50 11.52 7.04
C ASP A 125 9.06 10.40 6.14
N VAL A 126 9.58 10.82 4.99
CA VAL A 126 10.10 9.91 3.95
C VAL A 126 11.21 9.00 4.50
N PHE A 127 12.06 9.50 5.40
CA PHE A 127 13.18 8.73 5.94
C PHE A 127 12.68 7.63 6.89
N PHE A 128 11.71 7.94 7.73
CA PHE A 128 11.12 6.95 8.63
C PHE A 128 10.36 5.87 7.84
N ASN A 129 9.61 6.25 6.81
CA ASN A 129 8.94 5.31 5.93
C ASN A 129 9.93 4.34 5.26
N GLN A 130 11.08 4.83 4.77
CA GLN A 130 12.12 3.96 4.23
C GLN A 130 12.67 3.00 5.29
N LYS A 131 12.83 3.46 6.54
CA LYS A 131 13.28 2.62 7.64
C LYS A 131 12.27 1.51 7.96
N CYS A 132 10.98 1.84 7.97
CA CYS A 132 9.89 0.87 8.12
C CYS A 132 9.88 -0.16 6.99
N MET A 133 10.02 0.28 5.73
CA MET A 133 10.06 -0.62 4.58
C MET A 133 11.23 -1.60 4.65
N ARG A 134 12.44 -1.13 4.95
CA ARG A 134 13.61 -2.01 5.15
C ARG A 134 13.41 -3.00 6.29
N PHE A 135 12.77 -2.57 7.38
CA PHE A 135 12.42 -3.47 8.47
C PHE A 135 11.45 -4.55 8.00
N MET A 136 10.39 -4.18 7.28
CA MET A 136 9.41 -5.14 6.76
C MET A 136 10.03 -6.12 5.75
N GLU A 137 10.90 -5.65 4.87
CA GLU A 137 11.62 -6.52 3.94
C GLU A 137 12.42 -7.59 4.69
N LYS A 138 13.23 -7.17 5.69
CA LYS A 138 14.02 -8.07 6.53
C LYS A 138 13.12 -9.02 7.34
N PHE A 139 12.03 -8.50 7.92
CA PHE A 139 11.07 -9.31 8.67
C PHE A 139 10.46 -10.41 7.79
N SER A 140 10.17 -10.11 6.54
CA SER A 140 9.55 -11.06 5.60
C SER A 140 10.42 -12.24 5.20
N GLU A 141 11.71 -12.27 5.57
CA GLU A 141 12.59 -13.42 5.35
C GLU A 141 12.27 -14.58 6.30
N HIS A 142 11.67 -14.30 7.46
CA HIS A 142 11.41 -15.30 8.50
C HIS A 142 10.01 -15.22 9.11
N GLY A 143 9.27 -14.14 8.86
CA GLY A 143 7.91 -13.90 9.34
C GLY A 143 6.90 -13.69 8.23
N THR A 144 5.63 -13.74 8.59
CA THR A 144 4.51 -13.45 7.68
C THR A 144 4.07 -12.01 7.83
N ILE A 145 3.97 -11.28 6.71
CA ILE A 145 3.40 -9.93 6.69
C ILE A 145 2.02 -9.96 6.05
N ILE A 146 1.04 -9.36 6.73
CA ILE A 146 -0.30 -9.09 6.20
C ILE A 146 -0.42 -7.57 6.03
N LEU A 147 -0.44 -7.11 4.79
CA LEU A 147 -0.63 -5.71 4.43
C LEU A 147 -2.09 -5.46 4.08
N VAL A 148 -2.74 -4.55 4.79
CA VAL A 148 -4.12 -4.16 4.51
C VAL A 148 -4.12 -2.74 3.97
N THR A 149 -4.59 -2.59 2.74
CA THR A 149 -4.62 -1.28 2.08
C THR A 149 -5.65 -1.26 0.97
N HIS A 150 -6.07 -0.07 0.57
CA HIS A 150 -6.82 0.15 -0.67
C HIS A 150 -5.90 0.46 -1.86
N ASP A 151 -4.60 0.68 -1.62
CA ASP A 151 -3.61 0.94 -2.66
C ASP A 151 -3.14 -0.37 -3.32
N THR A 152 -3.65 -0.63 -4.52
CA THR A 152 -3.29 -1.81 -5.31
C THR A 152 -1.85 -1.78 -5.79
N ALA A 153 -1.23 -0.59 -5.95
CA ALA A 153 0.17 -0.48 -6.33
C ALA A 153 1.09 -0.94 -5.20
N ALA A 154 0.78 -0.56 -3.94
CA ALA A 154 1.50 -1.05 -2.77
C ALA A 154 1.40 -2.58 -2.65
N VAL A 155 0.22 -3.16 -2.90
CA VAL A 155 0.02 -4.61 -2.85
C VAL A 155 0.80 -5.32 -3.95
N THR A 156 0.75 -4.85 -5.19
CA THR A 156 1.46 -5.47 -6.32
C THR A 156 2.98 -5.33 -6.21
N GLY A 157 3.46 -4.23 -5.62
CA GLY A 157 4.89 -3.97 -5.44
C GLY A 157 5.52 -4.73 -4.26
N PHE A 158 4.75 -4.96 -3.19
CA PHE A 158 5.29 -5.52 -1.95
C PHE A 158 4.85 -6.96 -1.65
N CYS A 159 3.62 -7.36 -2.01
CA CYS A 159 3.05 -8.65 -1.66
C CYS A 159 3.25 -9.71 -2.74
N ASN A 160 3.24 -10.99 -2.34
CA ASN A 160 3.35 -12.14 -3.24
C ASN A 160 1.97 -12.76 -3.52
N ARG A 161 1.01 -12.53 -2.64
CA ARG A 161 -0.36 -13.03 -2.69
C ARG A 161 -1.30 -11.91 -2.30
N ALA A 162 -2.46 -11.84 -2.93
CA ALA A 162 -3.51 -10.89 -2.58
C ALA A 162 -4.82 -11.61 -2.30
N ILE A 163 -5.58 -11.04 -1.37
CA ILE A 163 -6.92 -11.47 -0.98
C ILE A 163 -7.84 -10.30 -1.18
N TRP A 164 -8.92 -10.47 -1.98
CA TRP A 164 -9.95 -9.48 -2.13
C TRP A 164 -11.18 -9.83 -1.32
N LEU A 165 -11.55 -8.94 -0.42
CA LEU A 165 -12.77 -9.02 0.39
C LEU A 165 -13.83 -8.04 -0.11
N ASP A 166 -15.06 -8.48 -0.18
CA ASP A 166 -16.23 -7.63 -0.38
C ASP A 166 -17.39 -8.09 0.50
N ARG A 167 -17.95 -7.16 1.29
CA ARG A 167 -19.08 -7.41 2.22
C ARG A 167 -18.89 -8.68 3.08
N GLY A 168 -17.70 -8.85 3.64
CA GLY A 168 -17.36 -9.99 4.48
C GLY A 168 -17.13 -11.31 3.73
N ARG A 169 -17.12 -11.30 2.39
CA ARG A 169 -16.88 -12.48 1.56
C ARG A 169 -15.55 -12.43 0.86
N LEU A 170 -14.91 -13.58 0.75
CA LEU A 170 -13.74 -13.77 -0.09
C LEU A 170 -14.17 -13.83 -1.57
N ILE A 171 -13.73 -12.85 -2.36
CA ILE A 171 -14.06 -12.75 -3.78
C ILE A 171 -12.97 -13.35 -4.65
N ALA A 172 -11.71 -13.07 -4.31
CA ALA A 172 -10.55 -13.62 -5.01
C ALA A 172 -9.37 -13.78 -4.06
N ASP A 173 -8.54 -14.77 -4.37
CA ASP A 173 -7.31 -15.10 -3.66
C ASP A 173 -6.28 -15.61 -4.64
N GLY A 174 -5.05 -15.17 -4.55
CA GLY A 174 -3.94 -15.67 -5.38
C GLY A 174 -2.93 -14.58 -5.77
N ASP A 175 -2.48 -14.66 -7.02
CA ASP A 175 -1.49 -13.74 -7.58
C ASP A 175 -1.93 -12.28 -7.48
N THR A 176 -1.01 -11.41 -7.01
CA THR A 176 -1.32 -10.00 -6.70
C THR A 176 -1.83 -9.23 -7.90
N LYS A 177 -1.21 -9.39 -9.09
CA LYS A 177 -1.63 -8.67 -10.30
C LYS A 177 -3.04 -9.07 -10.70
N LYS A 178 -3.30 -10.37 -10.79
CA LYS A 178 -4.61 -10.90 -11.20
C LYS A 178 -5.74 -10.49 -10.25
N VAL A 179 -5.48 -10.51 -8.94
CA VAL A 179 -6.47 -10.13 -7.93
C VAL A 179 -6.72 -8.62 -7.97
N CYS A 180 -5.66 -7.80 -8.07
CA CYS A 180 -5.78 -6.35 -8.17
C CYS A 180 -6.49 -5.91 -9.46
N GLU A 181 -6.19 -6.52 -10.60
CA GLU A 181 -6.89 -6.27 -11.88
C GLU A 181 -8.39 -6.55 -11.77
N LYS A 182 -8.77 -7.71 -11.21
CA LYS A 182 -10.18 -8.06 -10.97
C LYS A 182 -10.87 -7.05 -10.04
N TYR A 183 -10.17 -6.63 -8.98
CA TYR A 183 -10.69 -5.65 -8.03
C TYR A 183 -10.92 -4.29 -8.71
N LEU A 184 -9.95 -3.79 -9.48
CA LEU A 184 -10.07 -2.54 -10.21
C LEU A 184 -11.19 -2.60 -11.26
N ALA A 185 -11.27 -3.68 -12.04
CA ALA A 185 -12.34 -3.87 -13.01
C ALA A 185 -13.73 -3.85 -12.36
N ALA A 186 -13.89 -4.45 -11.18
CA ALA A 186 -15.16 -4.42 -10.45
C ALA A 186 -15.51 -3.04 -9.88
N ILE A 187 -14.50 -2.25 -9.48
CA ILE A 187 -14.72 -0.88 -8.99
C ILE A 187 -15.13 0.05 -10.14
N TYR A 188 -14.39 0.02 -11.24
CA TYR A 188 -14.64 0.89 -12.39
C TYR A 188 -15.91 0.47 -13.13
N GLY A 189 -16.11 -0.80 -13.38
CA GLY A 189 -17.34 -1.29 -14.02
C GLY A 189 -18.63 -1.11 -13.19
N ALA A 190 -18.51 -0.90 -11.86
CA ALA A 190 -19.66 -0.53 -11.03
C ALA A 190 -20.00 0.96 -11.14
N LYS A 191 -19.00 1.85 -11.32
CA LYS A 191 -19.23 3.29 -11.54
C LYS A 191 -19.92 3.58 -12.87
N GLU A 192 -19.62 2.80 -13.90
CA GLU A 192 -20.25 2.97 -15.22
C GLU A 192 -21.73 2.63 -15.25
N LYS A 193 -22.22 1.78 -14.33
CA LYS A 193 -23.65 1.43 -14.22
C LYS A 193 -24.48 2.48 -13.52
N GLU A 194 -23.87 3.33 -12.70
CA GLU A 194 -24.60 4.43 -12.01
C GLU A 194 -24.71 5.69 -12.88
N ASP A 195 -23.82 5.91 -13.86
CA ASP A 195 -23.79 7.10 -14.72
C ASP A 195 -24.36 6.87 -16.14
N SER A 196 -24.87 5.69 -16.46
CA SER A 196 -25.33 5.38 -17.82
C SER A 196 -26.73 5.88 -18.13
N THR A 197 -26.84 7.14 -18.55
CA THR A 197 -27.74 7.50 -19.64
C THR A 197 -27.04 7.19 -20.97
N PRO A 198 -27.60 6.37 -21.86
CA PRO A 198 -26.94 6.02 -23.11
C PRO A 198 -26.97 7.20 -24.06
N SER A 199 -25.87 7.93 -24.16
CA SER A 199 -25.63 8.86 -25.26
C SER A 199 -24.91 8.12 -26.37
N THR A 200 -25.67 7.50 -27.24
CA THR A 200 -25.18 6.94 -28.49
C THR A 200 -24.93 8.06 -29.48
N LEU A 201 -23.71 8.55 -29.54
CA LEU A 201 -23.22 9.27 -30.72
C LEU A 201 -22.19 8.36 -31.42
N PRO A 202 -22.39 8.04 -32.68
CA PRO A 202 -21.36 7.34 -33.45
C PRO A 202 -20.21 8.32 -33.69
N LEU A 203 -19.06 8.07 -33.05
CA LEU A 203 -17.85 8.77 -33.37
C LEU A 203 -17.30 8.18 -34.70
N GLU A 204 -17.53 8.85 -35.81
CA GLU A 204 -16.71 8.65 -37.01
C GLU A 204 -15.30 9.11 -36.70
N TYR A 205 -14.41 8.18 -36.50
CA TYR A 205 -12.99 8.44 -36.35
C TYR A 205 -12.42 8.84 -37.73
N SER A 206 -12.28 10.15 -37.99
CA SER A 206 -11.42 10.58 -39.06
C SER A 206 -9.98 10.25 -38.68
N ARG A 207 -9.35 9.32 -39.42
CA ARG A 207 -7.93 9.03 -39.29
C ARG A 207 -7.14 10.31 -39.48
N VAL A 208 -6.64 10.87 -38.39
CA VAL A 208 -5.65 11.95 -38.44
C VAL A 208 -4.42 11.35 -39.12
N LYS A 209 -3.98 11.93 -40.22
CA LYS A 209 -2.74 11.48 -40.85
C LYS A 209 -1.60 11.69 -39.87
N PRO A 210 -0.71 10.69 -39.69
CA PRO A 210 0.43 10.83 -38.78
C PRO A 210 1.21 12.09 -39.17
N VAL A 211 1.39 13.00 -38.24
CA VAL A 211 2.23 14.19 -38.42
C VAL A 211 3.66 13.69 -38.44
N ARG A 212 4.34 13.86 -39.58
CA ARG A 212 5.74 13.47 -39.72
C ARG A 212 6.60 14.43 -38.88
N ASP A 213 7.43 13.91 -38.01
CA ASP A 213 8.41 14.69 -37.27
C ASP A 213 9.36 15.38 -38.28
N ALA A 214 9.38 16.72 -38.32
CA ALA A 214 10.20 17.48 -39.23
C ALA A 214 11.72 17.27 -39.03
N ARG A 215 12.12 16.69 -37.90
CA ARG A 215 13.53 16.43 -37.56
C ARG A 215 13.94 14.98 -37.80
N GLN A 216 13.00 14.08 -38.07
CA GLN A 216 13.26 12.64 -38.21
C GLN A 216 14.36 12.39 -39.27
N ASP A 217 14.29 13.06 -40.44
CA ASP A 217 15.29 12.90 -41.48
C ASP A 217 16.67 13.45 -41.06
N PHE A 218 16.70 14.52 -40.27
CA PHE A 218 17.94 15.09 -39.74
C PHE A 218 18.57 14.25 -38.67
N VAL A 219 17.78 13.74 -37.71
CA VAL A 219 18.25 12.89 -36.63
C VAL A 219 18.76 11.54 -37.15
N ASN A 220 18.02 10.94 -38.09
CA ASN A 220 18.42 9.64 -38.68
C ASN A 220 19.64 9.78 -39.62
N ALA A 221 19.89 10.95 -40.16
CA ALA A 221 21.09 11.24 -40.99
C ALA A 221 22.31 11.66 -40.14
N SER A 222 22.16 11.94 -38.86
CA SER A 222 23.23 12.37 -37.97
C SER A 222 24.02 11.16 -37.42
N ALA A 223 25.34 11.38 -37.17
CA ALA A 223 26.18 10.37 -36.50
C ALA A 223 25.89 10.24 -35.00
N LEU A 224 24.95 11.02 -34.42
CA LEU A 224 24.47 10.93 -33.08
C LEU A 224 23.39 9.83 -33.06
N ARG A 225 23.68 8.71 -32.41
CA ARG A 225 22.75 7.57 -32.21
C ARG A 225 21.57 7.97 -31.31
N ASN A 226 20.58 8.60 -31.89
CA ASN A 226 19.24 8.69 -31.34
C ASN A 226 18.28 8.29 -32.47
N ASP A 227 18.19 7.01 -32.73
CA ASP A 227 17.18 6.48 -33.61
C ASP A 227 15.81 6.74 -32.95
N ILE A 228 14.95 7.48 -33.68
CA ILE A 228 13.56 7.66 -33.22
C ILE A 228 12.84 6.35 -33.54
N GLU A 229 12.64 5.52 -32.54
CA GLU A 229 11.80 4.34 -32.69
C GLU A 229 10.33 4.74 -32.62
N VAL A 230 9.57 4.36 -33.63
CA VAL A 230 8.12 4.47 -33.63
C VAL A 230 7.57 3.21 -32.94
N PHE A 231 6.98 3.39 -31.77
CA PHE A 231 6.31 2.29 -31.08
C PHE A 231 4.85 2.22 -31.55
N ASP A 232 4.46 1.12 -32.15
CA ASP A 232 3.05 0.82 -32.37
C ASP A 232 2.39 0.50 -31.03
N PHE A 233 1.27 1.16 -30.73
CA PHE A 233 0.46 0.80 -29.58
C PHE A 233 -0.02 -0.64 -29.74
N TYR A 234 0.34 -1.53 -28.79
CA TYR A 234 -0.11 -2.90 -28.81
C TYR A 234 -1.64 -2.95 -28.77
N SER A 235 -2.23 -3.48 -29.84
CA SER A 235 -3.68 -3.70 -29.95
C SER A 235 -4.25 -4.69 -28.92
N GLU A 236 -3.37 -5.44 -28.25
CA GLU A 236 -3.71 -6.45 -27.22
C GLU A 236 -3.52 -5.92 -25.79
N SER A 237 -3.15 -4.65 -25.58
CA SER A 237 -3.13 -4.10 -24.23
C SER A 237 -4.56 -4.07 -23.68
N SER A 238 -4.77 -4.71 -22.53
CA SER A 238 -6.04 -4.69 -21.82
C SER A 238 -6.43 -3.24 -21.51
N GLY A 239 -7.29 -2.66 -22.33
CA GLY A 239 -7.82 -1.32 -22.11
C GLY A 239 -8.72 -1.30 -20.88
N PHE A 240 -8.54 -0.33 -20.00
CA PHE A 240 -9.48 -0.03 -18.93
C PHE A 240 -10.48 1.00 -19.44
N GLY A 241 -11.77 0.74 -19.18
CA GLY A 241 -12.84 1.66 -19.51
C GLY A 241 -13.90 1.06 -20.45
N ASP A 242 -14.91 1.84 -20.73
CA ASP A 242 -16.05 1.45 -21.59
C ASP A 242 -15.81 1.68 -23.08
N GLY A 243 -14.59 2.05 -23.46
CA GLY A 243 -14.21 2.31 -24.85
C GLY A 243 -14.71 3.65 -25.42
N ARG A 244 -15.26 4.55 -24.59
CA ARG A 244 -15.75 5.87 -25.06
C ARG A 244 -14.61 6.84 -25.41
N ALA A 245 -13.40 6.57 -24.90
CA ALA A 245 -12.20 7.33 -25.26
C ALA A 245 -11.02 6.38 -25.39
N ALA A 246 -10.24 6.57 -26.45
CA ALA A 246 -9.00 5.84 -26.67
C ALA A 246 -7.92 6.84 -27.06
N ILE A 247 -6.70 6.62 -26.55
CA ILE A 247 -5.52 7.35 -27.01
C ILE A 247 -5.06 6.61 -28.26
N LEU A 248 -5.21 7.26 -29.42
CA LEU A 248 -4.83 6.66 -30.70
C LEU A 248 -3.38 6.94 -31.05
N ASP A 249 -2.85 8.05 -30.54
CA ASP A 249 -1.47 8.48 -30.80
C ASP A 249 -1.02 9.50 -29.75
N VAL A 250 0.27 9.57 -29.49
CA VAL A 250 0.91 10.57 -28.62
C VAL A 250 2.14 11.10 -29.30
N PHE A 251 2.17 12.40 -29.55
CA PHE A 251 3.34 13.06 -30.13
C PHE A 251 3.67 14.37 -29.40
N LEU A 252 4.93 14.74 -29.41
CA LEU A 252 5.38 16.04 -28.94
C LEU A 252 5.32 17.04 -30.10
N ALA A 253 4.72 18.20 -29.85
CA ALA A 253 4.64 19.27 -30.83
C ALA A 253 5.11 20.61 -30.22
N ASN A 254 5.64 21.50 -31.06
CA ASN A 254 5.92 22.87 -30.67
C ASN A 254 4.62 23.69 -30.56
N SER A 255 4.73 24.98 -30.20
CA SER A 255 3.59 25.90 -30.09
C SER A 255 2.82 26.13 -31.39
N GLU A 256 3.36 25.73 -32.56
CA GLU A 256 2.75 25.82 -33.86
C GLU A 256 2.11 24.50 -34.32
N GLY A 257 2.14 23.45 -33.44
CA GLY A 257 1.58 22.13 -33.72
C GLY A 257 2.46 21.26 -34.65
N VAL A 258 3.71 21.64 -34.86
CA VAL A 258 4.67 20.82 -35.61
C VAL A 258 5.32 19.82 -34.66
N GLY A 259 5.32 18.55 -35.03
CA GLY A 259 5.97 17.47 -34.24
C GLY A 259 7.45 17.80 -33.98
N LEU A 260 7.85 17.57 -32.71
CA LEU A 260 9.22 17.80 -32.27
C LEU A 260 10.06 16.55 -32.47
#